data_9ac1eb34b57aee6dba79473f7144d9f0
#
_entry.id   9ac1eb34b57aee6dba79473f7144d9f0
#
_cell.length_a   1.000
_cell.length_b   1.000
_cell.length_c   1.000
_cell.angle_alpha   90.00
_cell.angle_beta   90.00
_cell.angle_gamma   90.00
#
_symmetry.space_group_name_H-M   'P 1'
#
loop_
_entity.id
_entity.type
_entity.pdbx_description
1 polymer ?
#
loop_
_entity_poly.entity_id
_entity_poly.type
_entity_poly.pdbx_seq_one_letter_code
_entity_poly.pdbx_strand_id
1 'polypeptide(L)'
;MRKTLPNDIKEILASGDVEAVAEAVKNCEIGAYLRSEYGKPKLLHLLCSQEIVEFLVARGEDINCRNERGQTPIHCRVKQRRPDLIPGLIALGGDINARDNTDQTPLFGAVERLDAPEVEQMIQWGADPTLDAHSKIYGDYTLTKYALSWYNLFDSPRILRIFKVLRAHGAHPSGEEYKALQAMDKDRCSIIAHSPEDANNPRFLEAAEALRQLCEMFGVAQQVARPAPSVGEKLELDSSKSWKKLSNELWDLLVPLDNQAETLQGEAIRITGKVAYEVYDNGGINWEPTFNGSS
;
A
#
# COMPACT_ATOMS: atom_id res chain seq x y z
N MET A 1 10.73 -28.57 30.60
CA MET A 1 11.17 -27.42 29.82
C MET A 1 10.01 -26.44 29.66
N ARG A 2 10.31 -25.13 29.49
CA ARG A 2 9.29 -24.08 29.37
C ARG A 2 8.93 -23.88 27.90
N LYS A 3 7.63 -23.74 27.59
CA LYS A 3 7.12 -23.38 26.24
C LYS A 3 7.18 -21.88 25.96
N THR A 4 7.47 -21.07 26.99
CA THR A 4 7.52 -19.60 26.87
C THR A 4 8.92 -19.11 27.22
N LEU A 5 9.32 -18.06 26.49
CA LEU A 5 10.57 -17.34 26.71
C LEU A 5 10.48 -16.46 27.95
N PRO A 6 11.63 -16.15 28.59
CA PRO A 6 11.71 -15.13 29.63
C PRO A 6 11.21 -13.76 29.10
N ASN A 7 10.65 -12.92 29.98
CA ASN A 7 10.11 -11.61 29.58
C ASN A 7 11.21 -10.61 29.16
N ASP A 8 12.40 -10.76 29.71
CA ASP A 8 13.60 -9.96 29.47
C ASP A 8 14.44 -10.44 28.28
N ILE A 9 13.96 -11.46 27.56
CA ILE A 9 14.72 -12.08 26.44
C ILE A 9 15.16 -11.08 25.37
N LYS A 10 14.40 -10.04 25.13
CA LYS A 10 14.77 -9.02 24.13
C LYS A 10 15.99 -8.21 24.54
N GLU A 11 16.08 -7.88 25.82
CA GLU A 11 17.23 -7.16 26.40
C GLU A 11 18.48 -8.06 26.35
N ILE A 12 18.30 -9.34 26.68
CA ILE A 12 19.37 -10.34 26.59
C ILE A 12 19.83 -10.53 25.13
N LEU A 13 18.92 -10.62 24.17
CA LEU A 13 19.28 -10.70 22.74
C LEU A 13 19.98 -9.43 22.25
N ALA A 14 19.55 -8.26 22.74
CA ALA A 14 20.16 -6.97 22.36
C ALA A 14 21.57 -6.78 22.91
N SER A 15 21.96 -7.49 23.97
CA SER A 15 23.34 -7.47 24.48
C SER A 15 24.37 -8.04 23.49
N GLY A 16 23.92 -8.93 22.59
CA GLY A 16 24.79 -9.66 21.67
C GLY A 16 25.60 -10.80 22.33
N ASP A 17 25.38 -11.04 23.63
CA ASP A 17 26.09 -12.06 24.40
C ASP A 17 25.45 -13.43 24.21
N VAL A 18 26.14 -14.31 23.50
CA VAL A 18 25.71 -15.68 23.20
C VAL A 18 25.59 -16.51 24.49
N GLU A 19 26.49 -16.32 25.46
CA GLU A 19 26.48 -17.07 26.72
C GLU A 19 25.25 -16.66 27.58
N ALA A 20 24.96 -15.37 27.64
CA ALA A 20 23.76 -14.88 28.32
C ALA A 20 22.48 -15.42 27.68
N VAL A 21 22.41 -15.49 26.36
CA VAL A 21 21.28 -16.10 25.63
C VAL A 21 21.20 -17.60 25.95
N ALA A 22 22.30 -18.32 25.90
CA ALA A 22 22.35 -19.77 26.21
C ALA A 22 21.81 -20.06 27.60
N GLU A 23 22.22 -19.29 28.60
CA GLU A 23 21.73 -19.43 29.97
C GLU A 23 20.22 -19.12 30.09
N ALA A 24 19.76 -18.04 29.46
CA ALA A 24 18.36 -17.64 29.48
C ALA A 24 17.42 -18.70 28.87
N VAL A 25 17.88 -19.40 27.82
CA VAL A 25 17.05 -20.37 27.09
C VAL A 25 17.33 -21.82 27.44
N LYS A 26 18.27 -22.12 28.35
CA LYS A 26 18.64 -23.53 28.70
C LYS A 26 17.46 -24.39 29.16
N ASN A 27 16.49 -23.76 29.82
CA ASN A 27 15.29 -24.44 30.32
C ASN A 27 14.07 -24.27 29.39
N CYS A 28 14.24 -23.66 28.23
CA CYS A 28 13.19 -23.47 27.24
C CYS A 28 13.19 -24.63 26.23
N GLU A 29 11.99 -25.03 25.81
CA GLU A 29 11.84 -25.96 24.67
C GLU A 29 12.31 -25.30 23.36
N ILE A 30 12.73 -26.12 22.38
CA ILE A 30 12.92 -25.67 21.02
C ILE A 30 11.59 -25.13 20.49
N GLY A 31 11.63 -23.94 19.87
CA GLY A 31 10.41 -23.26 19.39
C GLY A 31 9.61 -22.55 20.48
N ALA A 32 10.17 -22.36 21.70
CA ALA A 32 9.56 -21.53 22.74
C ALA A 32 9.26 -20.12 22.21
N TYR A 33 8.15 -19.52 22.65
CA TYR A 33 7.66 -18.24 22.15
C TYR A 33 7.53 -17.19 23.26
N LEU A 34 7.56 -15.92 22.87
CA LEU A 34 7.35 -14.80 23.79
C LEU A 34 5.85 -14.54 23.97
N ARG A 35 5.36 -14.80 25.20
CA ARG A 35 3.92 -14.71 25.51
C ARG A 35 3.39 -13.28 25.56
N SER A 36 4.26 -12.33 25.91
CA SER A 36 3.90 -10.91 26.08
C SER A 36 3.67 -10.18 24.76
N GLU A 37 3.97 -10.80 23.62
CA GLU A 37 3.83 -10.18 22.30
C GLU A 37 2.74 -10.83 21.46
N TYR A 38 2.04 -9.97 20.72
CA TYR A 38 1.06 -10.40 19.73
C TYR A 38 1.74 -11.22 18.61
N GLY A 39 1.10 -12.33 18.25
CA GLY A 39 1.63 -13.24 17.23
C GLY A 39 2.62 -14.27 17.76
N LYS A 40 2.91 -14.30 19.06
CA LYS A 40 3.79 -15.26 19.73
C LYS A 40 5.11 -15.49 18.98
N PRO A 41 5.95 -14.46 18.83
CA PRO A 41 7.24 -14.63 18.16
C PRO A 41 8.12 -15.61 18.92
N LYS A 42 8.83 -16.46 18.18
CA LYS A 42 9.89 -17.33 18.68
C LYS A 42 11.22 -16.58 18.65
N LEU A 43 12.29 -17.17 19.20
CA LEU A 43 13.61 -16.53 19.30
C LEU A 43 14.10 -15.91 17.99
N LEU A 44 14.07 -16.68 16.90
CA LEU A 44 14.55 -16.23 15.60
C LEU A 44 13.70 -15.11 14.94
N HIS A 45 12.47 -14.84 15.43
CA HIS A 45 11.67 -13.69 14.99
C HIS A 45 12.11 -12.39 15.65
N LEU A 46 12.75 -12.49 16.84
CA LEU A 46 13.26 -11.34 17.58
C LEU A 46 14.58 -10.85 16.97
N LEU A 47 14.85 -9.57 17.15
CA LEU A 47 16.09 -8.98 16.65
C LEU A 47 17.28 -9.49 17.46
N CYS A 48 18.26 -10.07 16.77
CA CYS A 48 19.49 -10.60 17.36
C CYS A 48 20.65 -10.52 16.34
N SER A 49 21.87 -10.62 16.85
CA SER A 49 23.08 -10.66 16.02
C SER A 49 23.19 -11.98 15.24
N GLN A 50 24.06 -11.99 14.22
CA GLN A 50 24.29 -13.18 13.41
C GLN A 50 24.82 -14.36 14.24
N GLU A 51 25.72 -14.09 15.19
CA GLU A 51 26.31 -15.09 16.08
C GLU A 51 25.23 -15.76 16.95
N ILE A 52 24.26 -14.98 17.43
CA ILE A 52 23.13 -15.53 18.17
C ILE A 52 22.22 -16.37 17.26
N VAL A 53 21.97 -15.94 16.03
CA VAL A 53 21.21 -16.76 15.06
C VAL A 53 21.88 -18.10 14.84
N GLU A 54 23.20 -18.11 14.57
CA GLU A 54 23.99 -19.33 14.37
C GLU A 54 23.95 -20.25 15.60
N PHE A 55 24.11 -19.69 16.80
CA PHE A 55 23.95 -20.44 18.05
C PHE A 55 22.57 -21.07 18.18
N LEU A 56 21.50 -20.33 17.89
CA LEU A 56 20.13 -20.83 18.02
C LEU A 56 19.82 -21.93 17.01
N VAL A 57 20.31 -21.81 15.78
CA VAL A 57 20.19 -22.84 14.76
C VAL A 57 21.00 -24.09 15.15
N ALA A 58 22.23 -23.94 15.66
CA ALA A 58 23.04 -25.03 16.16
C ALA A 58 22.40 -25.75 17.36
N ARG A 59 21.64 -25.01 18.19
CA ARG A 59 20.83 -25.56 19.27
C ARG A 59 19.65 -26.38 18.77
N GLY A 60 19.24 -26.21 17.50
CA GLY A 60 18.12 -26.93 16.87
C GLY A 60 16.88 -26.09 16.63
N GLU A 61 16.93 -24.75 16.80
CA GLU A 61 15.84 -23.89 16.38
C GLU A 61 15.69 -23.93 14.84
N ASP A 62 14.45 -24.06 14.39
CA ASP A 62 14.15 -24.07 12.96
C ASP A 62 14.26 -22.64 12.38
N ILE A 63 15.18 -22.46 11.43
CA ILE A 63 15.40 -21.17 10.75
C ILE A 63 14.15 -20.68 9.99
N ASN A 64 13.27 -21.59 9.60
CA ASN A 64 12.00 -21.31 8.95
C ASN A 64 10.80 -21.40 9.90
N CYS A 65 11.06 -21.32 11.21
CA CYS A 65 10.00 -21.38 12.21
C CYS A 65 8.94 -20.31 11.96
N ARG A 66 7.67 -20.65 12.27
CA ARG A 66 6.53 -19.77 12.02
C ARG A 66 5.96 -19.27 13.35
N ASN A 67 5.60 -17.98 13.39
CA ASN A 67 4.81 -17.38 14.43
C ASN A 67 3.30 -17.65 14.20
N GLU A 68 2.40 -17.13 15.03
CA GLU A 68 0.95 -17.33 14.86
C GLU A 68 0.39 -16.73 13.56
N ARG A 69 1.09 -15.77 12.95
CA ARG A 69 0.73 -15.21 11.65
C ARG A 69 1.32 -15.99 10.47
N GLY A 70 2.00 -17.09 10.72
CA GLY A 70 2.71 -17.86 9.71
C GLY A 70 4.00 -17.22 9.23
N GLN A 71 4.42 -16.11 9.83
CA GLN A 71 5.61 -15.36 9.42
C GLN A 71 6.88 -16.06 9.84
N THR A 72 7.86 -16.11 8.96
CA THR A 72 9.20 -16.62 9.23
C THR A 72 10.11 -15.50 9.78
N PRO A 73 11.31 -15.81 10.28
CA PRO A 73 12.29 -14.81 10.68
C PRO A 73 12.58 -13.77 9.57
N ILE A 74 12.65 -14.17 8.29
CA ILE A 74 12.87 -13.24 7.17
C ILE A 74 11.72 -12.23 7.05
N HIS A 75 10.46 -12.65 7.15
CA HIS A 75 9.32 -11.72 7.20
C HIS A 75 9.49 -10.69 8.31
N CYS A 76 9.95 -11.14 9.49
CA CYS A 76 10.16 -10.25 10.62
C CYS A 76 11.29 -9.25 10.38
N ARG A 77 12.41 -9.65 9.74
CA ARG A 77 13.52 -8.72 9.41
C ARG A 77 13.07 -7.63 8.45
N VAL A 78 12.28 -7.98 7.42
CA VAL A 78 11.67 -7.00 6.52
C VAL A 78 10.80 -6.01 7.31
N LYS A 79 9.90 -6.47 8.19
CA LYS A 79 9.05 -5.61 9.03
C LYS A 79 9.83 -4.74 10.02
N GLN A 80 10.93 -5.27 10.55
CA GLN A 80 11.83 -4.56 11.47
C GLN A 80 12.76 -3.56 10.77
N ARG A 81 12.71 -3.47 9.42
CA ARG A 81 13.60 -2.63 8.60
C ARG A 81 15.09 -2.97 8.79
N ARG A 82 15.38 -4.27 8.87
CA ARG A 82 16.71 -4.80 9.03
C ARG A 82 17.05 -5.77 7.88
N PRO A 83 17.02 -5.28 6.62
CA PRO A 83 17.36 -6.12 5.47
C PRO A 83 18.81 -6.60 5.53
N ASP A 84 19.69 -5.88 6.20
CA ASP A 84 21.08 -6.23 6.44
C ASP A 84 21.27 -7.61 7.11
N LEU A 85 20.29 -8.10 7.85
CA LEU A 85 20.32 -9.40 8.53
C LEU A 85 19.74 -10.55 7.69
N ILE A 86 19.10 -10.28 6.57
CA ILE A 86 18.47 -11.30 5.72
C ILE A 86 19.48 -12.27 5.09
N PRO A 87 20.64 -11.81 4.52
CA PRO A 87 21.62 -12.73 3.93
C PRO A 87 22.12 -13.78 4.91
N GLY A 88 22.31 -13.42 6.18
CA GLY A 88 22.71 -14.38 7.20
C GLY A 88 21.67 -15.48 7.46
N LEU A 89 20.38 -15.12 7.44
CA LEU A 89 19.30 -16.11 7.55
C LEU A 89 19.24 -17.03 6.34
N ILE A 90 19.42 -16.49 5.14
CA ILE A 90 19.46 -17.27 3.89
C ILE A 90 20.64 -18.27 3.90
N ALA A 91 21.82 -17.83 4.34
CA ALA A 91 23.01 -18.68 4.44
C ALA A 91 22.80 -19.89 5.35
N LEU A 92 21.91 -19.78 6.35
CA LEU A 92 21.53 -20.85 7.26
C LEU A 92 20.30 -21.65 6.78
N GLY A 93 19.85 -21.45 5.54
CA GLY A 93 18.73 -22.20 4.95
C GLY A 93 17.36 -21.53 5.15
N GLY A 94 17.34 -20.24 5.48
CA GLY A 94 16.10 -19.45 5.53
C GLY A 94 15.48 -19.30 4.14
N ASP A 95 14.17 -19.59 4.05
CA ASP A 95 13.41 -19.50 2.80
C ASP A 95 12.89 -18.04 2.62
N ILE A 96 13.47 -17.33 1.66
CA ILE A 96 13.09 -15.96 1.31
C ILE A 96 11.72 -15.89 0.61
N ASN A 97 11.24 -17.01 0.07
CA ASN A 97 9.96 -17.13 -0.62
C ASN A 97 8.88 -17.80 0.23
N ALA A 98 9.14 -18.02 1.52
CA ALA A 98 8.16 -18.57 2.44
C ALA A 98 6.89 -17.73 2.45
N ARG A 99 5.72 -18.39 2.55
CA ARG A 99 4.41 -17.74 2.58
C ARG A 99 3.88 -17.66 4.02
N ASP A 100 3.32 -16.54 4.42
CA ASP A 100 2.65 -16.39 5.70
C ASP A 100 1.17 -16.86 5.65
N ASN A 101 0.39 -16.64 6.71
CA ASN A 101 -1.03 -17.06 6.75
C ASN A 101 -1.93 -16.25 5.80
N THR A 102 -1.45 -15.16 5.25
CA THR A 102 -2.12 -14.36 4.21
C THR A 102 -1.58 -14.67 2.82
N ASP A 103 -0.81 -15.74 2.70
CA ASP A 103 -0.16 -16.22 1.50
C ASP A 103 0.88 -15.25 0.92
N GLN A 104 1.33 -14.27 1.69
CA GLN A 104 2.31 -13.27 1.29
C GLN A 104 3.74 -13.76 1.56
N THR A 105 4.65 -13.49 0.62
CA THR A 105 6.08 -13.67 0.81
C THR A 105 6.68 -12.44 1.52
N PRO A 106 7.91 -12.53 2.08
CA PRO A 106 8.59 -11.37 2.66
C PRO A 106 8.69 -10.16 1.70
N LEU A 107 8.77 -10.39 0.40
CA LEU A 107 8.87 -9.36 -0.62
C LEU A 107 7.65 -8.42 -0.63
N PHE A 108 6.44 -8.91 -0.32
CA PHE A 108 5.25 -8.07 -0.15
C PHE A 108 5.47 -6.99 0.91
N GLY A 109 6.17 -7.29 2.00
CA GLY A 109 6.48 -6.31 3.04
C GLY A 109 7.42 -5.19 2.59
N ALA A 110 8.35 -5.44 1.67
CA ALA A 110 9.21 -4.42 1.08
C ALA A 110 8.42 -3.55 0.08
N VAL A 111 7.57 -4.18 -0.74
CA VAL A 111 6.67 -3.50 -1.68
C VAL A 111 5.66 -2.63 -0.94
N GLU A 112 5.10 -3.09 0.19
CA GLU A 112 4.19 -2.32 1.05
C GLU A 112 4.80 -0.99 1.50
N ARG A 113 6.11 -0.93 1.73
CA ARG A 113 6.80 0.30 2.12
C ARG A 113 7.22 1.18 0.96
N LEU A 114 7.03 0.73 -0.28
CA LEU A 114 7.54 1.38 -1.49
C LEU A 114 9.07 1.65 -1.40
N ASP A 115 9.83 0.68 -0.89
CA ASP A 115 11.28 0.74 -0.78
C ASP A 115 11.91 -0.02 -1.97
N ALA A 116 12.10 0.69 -3.08
CA ALA A 116 12.61 0.08 -4.30
C ALA A 116 14.03 -0.51 -4.14
N PRO A 117 14.99 0.14 -3.45
CA PRO A 117 16.28 -0.45 -3.14
C PRO A 117 16.16 -1.78 -2.37
N GLU A 118 15.31 -1.86 -1.34
CA GLU A 118 15.12 -3.09 -0.58
C GLU A 118 14.48 -4.19 -1.44
N VAL A 119 13.49 -3.85 -2.27
CA VAL A 119 12.87 -4.79 -3.21
C VAL A 119 13.92 -5.36 -4.17
N GLU A 120 14.76 -4.51 -4.76
CA GLU A 120 15.82 -4.95 -5.67
C GLU A 120 16.86 -5.85 -4.98
N GLN A 121 17.27 -5.49 -3.77
CA GLN A 121 18.17 -6.31 -2.96
C GLN A 121 17.56 -7.68 -2.64
N MET A 122 16.29 -7.72 -2.25
CA MET A 122 15.63 -9.00 -1.94
C MET A 122 15.54 -9.90 -3.17
N ILE A 123 15.28 -9.33 -4.35
CA ILE A 123 15.27 -10.10 -5.61
C ILE A 123 16.69 -10.63 -5.91
N GLN A 124 17.73 -9.83 -5.71
CA GLN A 124 19.13 -10.28 -5.85
C GLN A 124 19.48 -11.42 -4.89
N TRP A 125 18.85 -11.49 -3.72
CA TRP A 125 19.00 -12.58 -2.75
C TRP A 125 18.12 -13.80 -3.06
N GLY A 126 17.34 -13.77 -4.15
CA GLY A 126 16.53 -14.90 -4.60
C GLY A 126 15.04 -14.80 -4.27
N ALA A 127 14.54 -13.62 -3.85
CA ALA A 127 13.09 -13.41 -3.76
C ALA A 127 12.48 -13.43 -5.17
N ASP A 128 11.42 -14.21 -5.35
CA ASP A 128 10.73 -14.37 -6.61
C ASP A 128 9.57 -13.34 -6.72
N PRO A 129 9.69 -12.34 -7.62
CA PRO A 129 8.66 -11.33 -7.78
C PRO A 129 7.43 -11.79 -8.58
N THR A 130 7.41 -13.03 -9.07
CA THR A 130 6.28 -13.61 -9.80
C THR A 130 5.29 -14.34 -8.90
N LEU A 131 5.61 -14.47 -7.60
CA LEU A 131 4.77 -15.17 -6.64
C LEU A 131 3.61 -14.28 -6.19
N ASP A 132 2.41 -14.64 -6.59
CA ASP A 132 1.17 -14.00 -6.17
C ASP A 132 0.74 -14.47 -4.77
N ALA A 133 -0.02 -13.63 -4.07
CA ALA A 133 -0.66 -13.99 -2.82
C ALA A 133 -2.16 -14.24 -3.04
N HIS A 134 -2.69 -15.32 -2.46
CA HIS A 134 -4.10 -15.73 -2.56
C HIS A 134 -4.79 -15.61 -1.20
N SER A 135 -5.29 -14.43 -0.89
CA SER A 135 -5.97 -14.19 0.38
C SER A 135 -7.44 -14.56 0.30
N LYS A 136 -7.92 -15.39 1.24
CA LYS A 136 -9.35 -15.72 1.37
C LYS A 136 -10.23 -14.51 1.71
N ILE A 137 -9.63 -13.45 2.25
CA ILE A 137 -10.33 -12.24 2.70
C ILE A 137 -10.28 -11.15 1.63
N TYR A 138 -9.11 -10.98 0.99
CA TYR A 138 -8.84 -9.86 0.08
C TYR A 138 -8.74 -10.28 -1.39
N GLY A 139 -8.86 -11.58 -1.71
CA GLY A 139 -8.70 -12.13 -3.06
C GLY A 139 -7.23 -12.24 -3.47
N ASP A 140 -7.01 -12.33 -4.77
CA ASP A 140 -5.69 -12.53 -5.35
C ASP A 140 -4.96 -11.20 -5.53
N TYR A 141 -3.70 -11.19 -5.11
CA TYR A 141 -2.81 -10.04 -5.25
C TYR A 141 -1.53 -10.43 -5.99
N THR A 142 -1.27 -9.74 -7.09
CA THR A 142 0.09 -9.62 -7.62
C THR A 142 0.84 -8.55 -6.82
N LEU A 143 2.17 -8.55 -6.84
CA LEU A 143 2.98 -7.49 -6.23
C LEU A 143 2.68 -6.11 -6.82
N THR A 144 2.35 -6.05 -8.12
CA THR A 144 1.97 -4.82 -8.83
C THR A 144 0.64 -4.27 -8.32
N LYS A 145 -0.40 -5.10 -8.23
CA LYS A 145 -1.69 -4.72 -7.66
C LYS A 145 -1.54 -4.26 -6.20
N TYR A 146 -0.73 -4.99 -5.42
CA TYR A 146 -0.48 -4.67 -4.02
C TYR A 146 0.19 -3.30 -3.85
N ALA A 147 1.16 -2.96 -4.71
CA ALA A 147 1.84 -1.67 -4.70
C ALA A 147 0.90 -0.47 -4.98
N LEU A 148 -0.26 -0.69 -5.57
CA LEU A 148 -1.26 0.35 -5.87
C LEU A 148 -2.42 0.41 -4.87
N SER A 149 -2.58 -0.60 -4.00
CA SER A 149 -3.84 -0.79 -3.24
C SER A 149 -4.09 0.24 -2.15
N TRP A 150 -3.05 0.94 -1.65
CA TRP A 150 -3.14 1.76 -0.44
C TRP A 150 -2.57 3.17 -0.60
N TYR A 151 -2.26 3.60 -1.83
CA TYR A 151 -1.50 4.80 -2.11
C TYR A 151 -2.28 5.80 -2.96
N ASN A 152 -1.85 7.05 -2.89
CA ASN A 152 -2.46 8.17 -3.59
C ASN A 152 -1.53 8.71 -4.70
N LEU A 153 -1.99 9.75 -5.39
CA LEU A 153 -1.24 10.40 -6.46
C LEU A 153 0.21 10.74 -6.07
N PHE A 154 0.44 11.26 -4.87
CA PHE A 154 1.77 11.73 -4.45
C PHE A 154 2.77 10.60 -4.16
N ASP A 155 2.30 9.37 -4.10
CA ASP A 155 3.15 8.18 -3.99
C ASP A 155 3.61 7.65 -5.36
N SER A 156 3.04 8.17 -6.47
CA SER A 156 3.34 7.73 -7.83
C SER A 156 4.83 7.65 -8.17
N PRO A 157 5.72 8.57 -7.74
CA PRO A 157 7.16 8.45 -8.02
C PRO A 157 7.80 7.23 -7.35
N ARG A 158 7.36 6.87 -6.15
CA ARG A 158 7.86 5.69 -5.43
C ARG A 158 7.30 4.42 -6.05
N ILE A 159 6.01 4.42 -6.37
CA ILE A 159 5.33 3.32 -7.06
C ILE A 159 6.00 3.04 -8.40
N LEU A 160 6.27 4.08 -9.20
CA LEU A 160 6.94 3.93 -10.49
C LEU A 160 8.31 3.26 -10.38
N ARG A 161 9.10 3.60 -9.34
CA ARG A 161 10.39 2.94 -9.09
C ARG A 161 10.21 1.47 -8.79
N ILE A 162 9.26 1.11 -7.92
CA ILE A 162 8.90 -0.29 -7.62
C ILE A 162 8.50 -1.04 -8.90
N PHE A 163 7.62 -0.45 -9.71
CA PHE A 163 7.17 -1.09 -10.96
C PHE A 163 8.30 -1.33 -11.94
N LYS A 164 9.23 -0.38 -12.07
CA LYS A 164 10.41 -0.57 -12.93
C LYS A 164 11.26 -1.77 -12.46
N VAL A 165 11.47 -1.91 -11.15
CA VAL A 165 12.21 -3.04 -10.58
C VAL A 165 11.44 -4.34 -10.78
N LEU A 166 10.18 -4.41 -10.38
CA LEU A 166 9.37 -5.62 -10.48
C LEU A 166 9.26 -6.11 -11.92
N ARG A 167 9.00 -5.21 -12.87
CA ARG A 167 8.87 -5.54 -14.28
C ARG A 167 10.20 -6.02 -14.89
N ALA A 168 11.31 -5.42 -14.52
CA ALA A 168 12.63 -5.85 -14.97
C ALA A 168 12.96 -7.30 -14.55
N HIS A 169 12.33 -7.78 -13.48
CA HIS A 169 12.51 -9.13 -12.92
C HIS A 169 11.31 -10.06 -13.16
N GLY A 170 10.44 -9.74 -14.12
CA GLY A 170 9.42 -10.66 -14.60
C GLY A 170 8.09 -10.67 -13.83
N ALA A 171 7.88 -9.77 -12.87
CA ALA A 171 6.58 -9.62 -12.25
C ALA A 171 5.52 -9.24 -13.30
N HIS A 172 4.35 -9.84 -13.18
CA HIS A 172 3.24 -9.62 -14.12
C HIS A 172 2.13 -8.78 -13.47
N PRO A 173 1.38 -7.98 -14.26
CA PRO A 173 0.22 -7.27 -13.78
C PRO A 173 -0.96 -8.22 -13.58
N SER A 174 -1.85 -7.88 -12.63
CA SER A 174 -3.12 -8.60 -12.41
C SER A 174 -4.16 -8.29 -13.48
N GLY A 175 -4.00 -7.19 -14.21
CA GLY A 175 -4.99 -6.62 -15.12
C GLY A 175 -6.02 -5.71 -14.42
N GLU A 176 -5.92 -5.50 -13.11
CA GLU A 176 -6.82 -4.61 -12.34
C GLU A 176 -6.16 -3.29 -11.90
N GLU A 177 -4.89 -3.12 -12.17
CA GLU A 177 -4.11 -1.92 -11.84
C GLU A 177 -4.72 -0.63 -12.43
N TYR A 178 -5.41 -0.76 -13.57
CA TYR A 178 -6.06 0.38 -14.23
C TYR A 178 -7.04 1.12 -13.32
N LYS A 179 -7.76 0.42 -12.41
CA LYS A 179 -8.72 1.04 -11.50
C LYS A 179 -8.05 2.04 -10.55
N ALA A 180 -6.92 1.63 -9.96
CA ALA A 180 -6.16 2.50 -9.06
C ALA A 180 -5.52 3.67 -9.82
N LEU A 181 -4.98 3.41 -11.01
CA LEU A 181 -4.40 4.46 -11.86
C LEU A 181 -5.45 5.48 -12.32
N GLN A 182 -6.66 5.03 -12.67
CA GLN A 182 -7.77 5.94 -13.00
C GLN A 182 -8.21 6.78 -11.80
N ALA A 183 -8.23 6.22 -10.59
CA ALA A 183 -8.54 6.97 -9.38
C ALA A 183 -7.47 8.06 -9.12
N MET A 184 -6.18 7.72 -9.21
CA MET A 184 -5.09 8.69 -9.08
C MET A 184 -5.15 9.78 -10.17
N ASP A 185 -5.54 9.42 -11.39
CA ASP A 185 -5.68 10.39 -12.48
C ASP A 185 -6.88 11.34 -12.27
N LYS A 186 -7.94 10.83 -11.66
CA LYS A 186 -9.07 11.68 -11.24
C LYS A 186 -8.64 12.69 -10.16
N ASP A 187 -7.84 12.25 -9.17
CA ASP A 187 -7.28 13.15 -8.15
C ASP A 187 -6.38 14.22 -8.79
N ARG A 188 -5.53 13.83 -9.76
CA ARG A 188 -4.69 14.77 -10.53
C ARG A 188 -5.55 15.83 -11.24
N CYS A 189 -6.60 15.39 -11.95
CA CYS A 189 -7.51 16.30 -12.64
C CYS A 189 -8.22 17.25 -11.69
N SER A 190 -8.63 16.75 -10.53
CA SER A 190 -9.29 17.54 -9.50
C SER A 190 -8.38 18.64 -8.93
N ILE A 191 -7.11 18.31 -8.64
CA ILE A 191 -6.14 19.31 -8.15
C ILE A 191 -5.92 20.40 -9.22
N ILE A 192 -5.77 20.03 -10.50
CA ILE A 192 -5.58 21.00 -11.58
C ILE A 192 -6.82 21.92 -11.71
N ALA A 193 -8.02 21.35 -11.54
CA ALA A 193 -9.27 22.10 -11.68
C ALA A 193 -9.52 23.09 -10.54
N HIS A 194 -9.24 22.68 -9.28
CA HIS A 194 -9.70 23.41 -8.10
C HIS A 194 -8.57 24.04 -7.28
N SER A 195 -7.32 23.67 -7.53
CA SER A 195 -6.16 24.18 -6.79
C SER A 195 -4.99 24.48 -7.75
N PRO A 196 -5.10 25.49 -8.60
CA PRO A 196 -4.05 25.79 -9.61
C PRO A 196 -2.67 26.10 -8.99
N GLU A 197 -2.63 26.61 -7.76
CA GLU A 197 -1.39 26.87 -7.04
C GLU A 197 -0.70 25.55 -6.67
N ASP A 198 -1.47 24.58 -6.18
CA ASP A 198 -0.98 23.24 -5.85
C ASP A 198 -0.55 22.48 -7.10
N ALA A 199 -1.24 22.68 -8.23
CA ALA A 199 -0.89 22.10 -9.53
C ALA A 199 0.46 22.58 -10.08
N ASN A 200 0.99 23.72 -9.61
CA ASN A 200 2.32 24.21 -9.93
C ASN A 200 3.39 23.82 -8.90
N ASN A 201 3.02 23.12 -7.84
CA ASN A 201 3.95 22.64 -6.83
C ASN A 201 4.89 21.58 -7.43
N PRO A 202 6.21 21.66 -7.22
CA PRO A 202 7.16 20.66 -7.74
C PRO A 202 6.83 19.22 -7.37
N ARG A 203 6.31 18.98 -6.15
CA ARG A 203 5.88 17.65 -5.71
C ARG A 203 4.70 17.12 -6.51
N PHE A 204 3.74 17.99 -6.86
CA PHE A 204 2.62 17.60 -7.71
C PHE A 204 3.10 17.28 -9.13
N LEU A 205 3.98 18.12 -9.70
CA LEU A 205 4.51 17.92 -11.05
C LEU A 205 5.29 16.60 -11.16
N GLU A 206 6.11 16.27 -10.16
CA GLU A 206 6.81 14.98 -10.08
C GLU A 206 5.81 13.81 -10.01
N ALA A 207 4.78 13.93 -9.18
CA ALA A 207 3.76 12.90 -9.02
C ALA A 207 2.93 12.71 -10.31
N ALA A 208 2.54 13.79 -10.96
CA ALA A 208 1.78 13.76 -12.22
C ALA A 208 2.59 13.14 -13.36
N GLU A 209 3.89 13.46 -13.46
CA GLU A 209 4.77 12.85 -14.45
C GLU A 209 4.99 11.35 -14.17
N ALA A 210 5.18 10.97 -12.93
CA ALA A 210 5.30 9.56 -12.56
C ALA A 210 4.00 8.78 -12.84
N LEU A 211 2.84 9.37 -12.54
CA LEU A 211 1.54 8.79 -12.89
C LEU A 211 1.37 8.63 -14.40
N ARG A 212 1.80 9.62 -15.20
CA ARG A 212 1.78 9.54 -16.67
C ARG A 212 2.56 8.31 -17.17
N GLN A 213 3.77 8.10 -16.65
CA GLN A 213 4.59 6.94 -17.00
C GLN A 213 3.92 5.62 -16.56
N LEU A 214 3.31 5.58 -15.37
CA LEU A 214 2.55 4.41 -14.92
C LEU A 214 1.36 4.14 -15.86
N CYS A 215 0.57 5.15 -16.20
CA CYS A 215 -0.55 5.02 -17.13
C CYS A 215 -0.09 4.50 -18.51
N GLU A 216 1.02 5.00 -19.05
CA GLU A 216 1.61 4.48 -20.29
C GLU A 216 2.03 3.01 -20.17
N MET A 217 2.65 2.62 -19.06
CA MET A 217 3.08 1.22 -18.83
C MET A 217 1.90 0.23 -18.84
N PHE A 218 0.71 0.68 -18.44
CA PHE A 218 -0.50 -0.15 -18.33
C PHE A 218 -1.52 0.12 -19.44
N GLY A 219 -1.21 1.01 -20.39
CA GLY A 219 -2.14 1.36 -21.47
C GLY A 219 -3.39 2.10 -20.98
N VAL A 220 -3.31 2.79 -19.84
CA VAL A 220 -4.42 3.57 -19.26
C VAL A 220 -4.40 4.98 -19.86
N ALA A 221 -5.49 5.34 -20.53
CA ALA A 221 -5.64 6.70 -21.04
C ALA A 221 -5.88 7.70 -19.90
N GLN A 222 -5.06 8.73 -19.82
CA GLN A 222 -5.28 9.81 -18.86
C GLN A 222 -6.39 10.76 -19.32
N GLN A 223 -7.11 11.32 -18.34
CA GLN A 223 -8.11 12.34 -18.60
C GLN A 223 -7.44 13.68 -18.94
N VAL A 224 -8.08 14.45 -19.81
CA VAL A 224 -7.64 15.83 -20.08
C VAL A 224 -8.10 16.70 -18.93
N ALA A 225 -7.15 17.07 -18.07
CA ALA A 225 -7.44 18.00 -16.98
C ALA A 225 -7.68 19.40 -17.55
N ARG A 226 -8.74 20.05 -17.06
CA ARG A 226 -9.05 21.45 -17.38
C ARG A 226 -9.08 22.25 -16.09
N PRO A 227 -8.45 23.43 -16.03
CA PRO A 227 -8.61 24.31 -14.87
C PRO A 227 -10.09 24.67 -14.72
N ALA A 228 -10.54 24.90 -13.50
CA ALA A 228 -11.89 25.38 -13.26
C ALA A 228 -12.13 26.69 -14.01
N PRO A 229 -13.28 26.85 -14.64
CA PRO A 229 -13.58 28.07 -15.41
C PRO A 229 -13.60 29.28 -14.49
N SER A 230 -13.04 30.38 -14.97
CA SER A 230 -13.07 31.65 -14.25
C SER A 230 -14.49 32.22 -14.17
N VAL A 231 -14.73 33.08 -13.16
CA VAL A 231 -16.04 33.72 -12.99
C VAL A 231 -16.44 34.48 -14.27
N GLY A 232 -17.58 34.11 -14.86
CA GLY A 232 -18.09 34.70 -16.10
C GLY A 232 -17.66 33.99 -17.37
N GLU A 233 -16.82 32.98 -17.31
CA GLU A 233 -16.46 32.15 -18.47
C GLU A 233 -17.66 31.31 -18.92
N LYS A 234 -17.92 31.28 -20.23
CA LYS A 234 -18.98 30.46 -20.81
C LYS A 234 -18.47 29.03 -21.02
N LEU A 235 -19.16 28.08 -20.41
CA LEU A 235 -18.91 26.66 -20.61
C LEU A 235 -19.56 26.21 -21.92
N GLU A 236 -18.76 25.64 -22.81
CA GLU A 236 -19.28 24.91 -23.98
C GLU A 236 -19.60 23.47 -23.59
N LEU A 237 -20.87 23.15 -23.56
CA LEU A 237 -21.35 21.80 -23.23
C LEU A 237 -21.55 21.00 -24.50
N ASP A 238 -21.02 19.77 -24.53
CA ASP A 238 -21.26 18.83 -25.60
C ASP A 238 -22.69 18.27 -25.54
N SER A 239 -23.60 18.92 -26.27
CA SER A 239 -25.03 18.55 -26.29
C SER A 239 -25.30 17.12 -26.82
N SER A 240 -24.32 16.43 -27.38
CA SER A 240 -24.45 15.03 -27.80
C SER A 240 -24.39 14.03 -26.66
N LYS A 241 -23.90 14.45 -25.48
CA LYS A 241 -23.80 13.60 -24.29
C LYS A 241 -25.12 13.52 -23.53
N SER A 242 -25.35 12.37 -22.90
CA SER A 242 -26.50 12.24 -21.98
C SER A 242 -26.38 13.21 -20.80
N TRP A 243 -27.52 13.66 -20.26
CA TRP A 243 -27.57 14.56 -19.09
C TRP A 243 -26.74 14.02 -17.89
N LYS A 244 -26.80 12.72 -17.63
CA LYS A 244 -26.01 12.10 -16.55
C LYS A 244 -24.49 12.28 -16.76
N LYS A 245 -23.98 12.18 -17.97
CA LYS A 245 -22.57 12.44 -18.29
C LYS A 245 -22.23 13.92 -18.16
N LEU A 246 -23.07 14.80 -18.67
CA LEU A 246 -22.88 16.25 -18.56
C LEU A 246 -22.91 16.72 -17.10
N SER A 247 -23.86 16.23 -16.30
CA SER A 247 -23.94 16.55 -14.87
C SER A 247 -22.69 16.14 -14.11
N ASN A 248 -22.15 14.94 -14.37
CA ASN A 248 -20.90 14.50 -13.76
C ASN A 248 -19.69 15.35 -14.18
N GLU A 249 -19.61 15.70 -15.46
CA GLU A 249 -18.54 16.57 -15.98
C GLU A 249 -18.60 17.98 -15.37
N LEU A 250 -19.81 18.54 -15.24
CA LEU A 250 -20.01 19.82 -14.59
C LEU A 250 -19.75 19.78 -13.09
N TRP A 251 -20.11 18.66 -12.43
CA TRP A 251 -19.75 18.44 -11.05
C TRP A 251 -18.24 18.45 -10.83
N ASP A 252 -17.52 17.62 -11.60
CA ASP A 252 -16.07 17.50 -11.50
C ASP A 252 -15.34 18.81 -11.88
N LEU A 253 -16.00 19.70 -12.61
CA LEU A 253 -15.44 20.98 -13.05
C LEU A 253 -15.76 22.16 -12.12
N LEU A 254 -16.90 22.16 -11.47
CA LEU A 254 -17.44 23.32 -10.74
C LEU A 254 -17.57 23.10 -9.23
N VAL A 255 -17.46 21.88 -8.75
CA VAL A 255 -17.63 21.55 -7.32
C VAL A 255 -16.29 21.04 -6.78
N PRO A 256 -15.64 21.80 -5.86
CA PRO A 256 -14.41 21.38 -5.19
C PRO A 256 -14.56 20.08 -4.38
N LEU A 257 -13.44 19.43 -4.05
CA LEU A 257 -13.39 18.17 -3.29
C LEU A 257 -14.03 18.29 -1.88
N ASP A 258 -14.01 19.47 -1.28
CA ASP A 258 -14.63 19.74 0.01
C ASP A 258 -16.15 19.93 -0.07
N ASN A 259 -16.75 19.80 -1.26
CA ASN A 259 -18.16 20.02 -1.54
C ASN A 259 -18.67 21.44 -1.24
N GLN A 260 -17.80 22.44 -1.17
CA GLN A 260 -18.15 23.85 -1.09
C GLN A 260 -17.93 24.50 -2.45
N ALA A 261 -19.01 24.86 -3.13
CA ALA A 261 -18.91 25.50 -4.42
C ALA A 261 -18.55 26.99 -4.29
N GLU A 262 -17.50 27.44 -4.94
CA GLU A 262 -17.06 28.85 -4.93
C GLU A 262 -17.87 29.74 -5.88
N THR A 263 -18.66 29.15 -6.77
CA THR A 263 -19.47 29.87 -7.74
C THR A 263 -20.95 29.50 -7.65
N LEU A 264 -21.85 30.43 -8.04
CA LEU A 264 -23.28 30.16 -8.12
C LEU A 264 -23.59 28.96 -9.05
N GLN A 265 -22.85 28.83 -10.15
CA GLN A 265 -23.00 27.71 -11.07
C GLN A 265 -22.59 26.39 -10.42
N GLY A 266 -21.47 26.38 -9.71
CA GLY A 266 -21.00 25.21 -8.95
C GLY A 266 -22.00 24.82 -7.87
N GLU A 267 -22.57 25.78 -7.13
CA GLU A 267 -23.59 25.52 -6.14
C GLU A 267 -24.89 24.98 -6.75
N ALA A 268 -25.32 25.51 -7.89
CA ALA A 268 -26.46 24.97 -8.62
C ALA A 268 -26.24 23.53 -9.09
N ILE A 269 -25.02 23.20 -9.56
CA ILE A 269 -24.65 21.82 -9.95
C ILE A 269 -24.59 20.91 -8.72
N ARG A 270 -24.02 21.40 -7.61
CA ARG A 270 -23.95 20.64 -6.36
C ARG A 270 -25.35 20.27 -5.85
N ILE A 271 -26.27 21.22 -5.85
CA ILE A 271 -27.66 20.99 -5.43
C ILE A 271 -28.36 20.05 -6.40
N THR A 272 -28.25 20.30 -7.72
CA THR A 272 -28.90 19.46 -8.75
C THR A 272 -28.35 18.04 -8.74
N GLY A 273 -27.05 17.88 -8.53
CA GLY A 273 -26.40 16.56 -8.43
C GLY A 273 -26.89 15.77 -7.21
N LYS A 274 -27.02 16.42 -6.04
CA LYS A 274 -27.63 15.79 -4.86
C LYS A 274 -29.07 15.37 -5.10
N VAL A 275 -29.88 16.24 -5.70
CA VAL A 275 -31.28 15.94 -6.03
C VAL A 275 -31.37 14.78 -7.03
N ALA A 276 -30.53 14.78 -8.06
CA ALA A 276 -30.49 13.71 -9.05
C ALA A 276 -30.09 12.36 -8.42
N TYR A 277 -29.10 12.35 -7.54
CA TYR A 277 -28.68 11.14 -6.80
C TYR A 277 -29.83 10.60 -5.93
N GLU A 278 -30.49 11.45 -5.13
CA GLU A 278 -31.57 11.03 -4.26
C GLU A 278 -32.80 10.53 -5.05
N VAL A 279 -33.11 11.15 -6.19
CA VAL A 279 -34.28 10.77 -7.00
C VAL A 279 -34.01 9.53 -7.87
N TYR A 280 -32.83 9.43 -8.51
CA TYR A 280 -32.57 8.38 -9.49
C TYR A 280 -31.84 7.15 -8.93
N ASP A 281 -30.91 7.34 -8.01
CA ASP A 281 -30.10 6.24 -7.47
C ASP A 281 -30.62 5.73 -6.11
N ASN A 282 -31.35 6.55 -5.35
CA ASN A 282 -31.87 6.21 -4.01
C ASN A 282 -33.40 6.18 -3.93
N GLY A 283 -34.11 6.36 -5.04
CA GLY A 283 -35.57 6.30 -5.11
C GLY A 283 -36.29 7.35 -4.25
N GLY A 284 -35.62 8.43 -3.87
CA GLY A 284 -36.20 9.50 -3.06
C GLY A 284 -36.46 9.16 -1.58
N ILE A 285 -35.90 8.04 -1.08
CA ILE A 285 -36.22 7.50 0.26
C ILE A 285 -35.76 8.41 1.40
N ASN A 286 -34.75 9.26 1.19
CA ASN A 286 -34.16 10.12 2.22
C ASN A 286 -34.41 11.63 2.00
N TRP A 287 -35.40 11.98 1.18
CA TRP A 287 -35.69 13.38 0.94
C TRP A 287 -36.50 13.97 2.09
N GLU A 288 -35.85 14.66 3.01
CA GLU A 288 -36.46 15.70 3.81
C GLU A 288 -36.23 17.04 3.10
N PRO A 289 -37.30 17.77 2.71
CA PRO A 289 -37.16 19.08 2.09
C PRO A 289 -36.80 20.11 3.15
N THR A 290 -35.54 20.28 3.47
CA THR A 290 -35.03 21.41 4.24
C THR A 290 -34.73 22.57 3.29
N PHE A 291 -35.79 23.10 2.65
CA PHE A 291 -35.76 24.44 2.10
C PHE A 291 -36.08 25.41 3.23
N ASN A 292 -35.11 25.78 4.02
CA ASN A 292 -35.18 27.02 4.77
C ASN A 292 -34.81 28.16 3.82
N GLY A 293 -35.81 28.65 3.10
CA GLY A 293 -35.75 29.94 2.42
C GLY A 293 -35.63 31.03 3.45
N SER A 294 -34.43 31.57 3.62
CA SER A 294 -34.25 32.94 4.11
C SER A 294 -34.02 33.82 2.89
N SER A 295 -35.04 34.67 2.67
CA SER A 295 -35.09 35.81 1.75
C SER A 295 -33.86 36.72 1.79
#